data_d0c601b07589979a5590be0e40b86355
#
_entry.id   d0c601b07589979a5590be0e40b86355
#
_cell.length_a   1.000
_cell.length_b   1.000
_cell.length_c   1.000
_cell.angle_alpha   90.00
_cell.angle_beta   90.00
_cell.angle_gamma   90.00
#
_symmetry.space_group_name_H-M   'P 1'
#
loop_
_entity.id
_entity.type
_entity.pdbx_description
1 polymer ?
#
loop_
_entity_poly.entity_id
_entity_poly.type
_entity_poly.pdbx_seq_one_letter_code
_entity_poly.pdbx_strand_id
1 'polypeptide(L)'
;MITVGYTLEFIRAYDKLPNALKEEVKGSIQSFRDRKNHQRLKVHKLHGKYEGFFGFSLDRKYRIMFEWISKNEARLHTVGDHSIYD
;
A
#
# COMPACT_ATOMS: atom_id res chain seq x y z
N MET A 1 -13.17 10.89 -0.23
CA MET A 1 -11.76 10.46 -0.18
C MET A 1 -11.58 9.29 0.76
N ILE A 2 -10.64 8.42 0.43
CA ILE A 2 -10.33 7.28 1.28
C ILE A 2 -9.51 7.73 2.48
N THR A 3 -9.94 7.34 3.67
CA THR A 3 -9.18 7.53 4.90
C THR A 3 -8.18 6.38 5.03
N VAL A 4 -6.94 6.69 5.38
CA VAL A 4 -5.87 5.70 5.47
C VAL A 4 -5.34 5.61 6.89
N GLY A 5 -5.32 4.39 7.42
CA GLY A 5 -4.67 4.07 8.69
C GLY A 5 -3.44 3.20 8.44
N TYR A 6 -2.65 3.01 9.48
CA TYR A 6 -1.37 2.30 9.38
C TYR A 6 -1.23 1.31 10.52
N THR A 7 -0.69 0.12 10.21
CA THR A 7 -0.28 -0.81 11.25
C THR A 7 1.12 -0.45 11.74
N LEU A 8 1.48 -0.97 12.91
CA LEU A 8 2.83 -0.81 13.43
C LEU A 8 3.87 -1.44 12.48
N GLU A 9 3.51 -2.56 11.86
CA GLU A 9 4.37 -3.21 10.87
C GLU A 9 4.65 -2.27 9.70
N PHE A 10 3.62 -1.58 9.19
CA PHE A 10 3.80 -0.62 8.10
C PHE A 10 4.76 0.50 8.52
N ILE A 11 4.56 1.07 9.70
CA ILE A 11 5.39 2.17 10.19
C ILE A 11 6.85 1.73 10.28
N ARG A 12 7.10 0.53 10.79
CA ARG A 12 8.46 -0.01 10.90
C ARG A 12 9.10 -0.24 9.54
N ALA A 13 8.34 -0.80 8.60
CA ALA A 13 8.83 -1.03 7.23
C ALA A 13 9.14 0.30 6.53
N TYR A 14 8.26 1.27 6.69
CA TYR A 14 8.44 2.61 6.12
C TYR A 14 9.70 3.28 6.66
N ASP A 15 9.92 3.20 7.97
CA ASP A 15 11.06 3.86 8.61
C ASP A 15 12.42 3.35 8.11
N LYS A 16 12.44 2.11 7.60
CA LYS A 16 13.67 1.51 7.07
C LYS A 16 13.98 1.91 5.64
N LEU A 17 13.07 2.59 4.97
CA LEU A 17 13.25 2.95 3.56
C LEU A 17 14.21 4.15 3.43
N PRO A 18 14.97 4.22 2.31
CA PRO A 18 15.72 5.44 1.99
C PRO A 18 14.78 6.64 1.84
N ASN A 19 15.31 7.85 2.12
CA ASN A 19 14.49 9.06 2.10
C ASN A 19 13.77 9.30 0.77
N ALA A 20 14.43 9.06 -0.36
CA ALA A 20 13.81 9.23 -1.66
C ALA A 20 12.59 8.32 -1.83
N LEU A 21 12.70 7.08 -1.35
CA LEU A 21 11.62 6.12 -1.43
C LEU A 21 10.48 6.46 -0.46
N LYS A 22 10.80 7.00 0.71
CA LYS A 22 9.78 7.49 1.64
C LYS A 22 8.90 8.56 1.00
N GLU A 23 9.52 9.46 0.22
CA GLU A 23 8.75 10.50 -0.48
C GLU A 23 7.84 9.90 -1.55
N GLU A 24 8.30 8.88 -2.26
CA GLU A 24 7.46 8.18 -3.24
C GLU A 24 6.28 7.49 -2.55
N VAL A 25 6.52 6.88 -1.39
CA VAL A 25 5.46 6.24 -0.61
C VAL A 25 4.40 7.26 -0.22
N LYS A 26 4.81 8.41 0.30
CA LYS A 26 3.87 9.48 0.67
C LYS A 26 3.03 9.92 -0.51
N GLY A 27 3.66 10.13 -1.66
CA GLY A 27 2.96 10.55 -2.87
C GLY A 27 1.98 9.50 -3.36
N SER A 28 2.36 8.23 -3.32
CA SER A 28 1.49 7.13 -3.74
C SER A 28 0.29 6.95 -2.81
N ILE A 29 0.48 7.13 -1.52
CA ILE A 29 -0.62 7.08 -0.56
C ILE A 29 -1.60 8.22 -0.84
N GLN A 30 -1.10 9.41 -1.10
CA GLN A 30 -1.94 10.55 -1.42
C GLN A 30 -2.76 10.29 -2.69
N SER A 31 -2.12 9.72 -3.72
CA SER A 31 -2.81 9.33 -4.96
C SER A 31 -3.85 8.24 -4.70
N PHE A 32 -3.53 7.26 -3.87
CA PHE A 32 -4.42 6.15 -3.54
C PHE A 32 -5.74 6.64 -2.90
N ARG A 33 -5.71 7.72 -2.15
CA ARG A 33 -6.89 8.23 -1.46
C ARG A 33 -8.00 8.70 -2.42
N ASP A 34 -7.65 8.91 -3.70
CA ASP A 34 -8.63 9.23 -4.74
C ASP A 34 -8.80 8.01 -5.63
N ARG A 35 -10.01 7.44 -5.65
CA ARG A 35 -10.31 6.20 -6.39
C ARG A 35 -9.98 6.28 -7.87
N LYS A 36 -10.03 7.45 -8.46
CA LYS A 36 -9.73 7.60 -9.90
C LYS A 36 -8.30 7.19 -10.24
N ASN A 37 -7.41 7.13 -9.24
CA ASN A 37 -6.01 6.75 -9.44
C ASN A 37 -5.77 5.25 -9.27
N HIS A 38 -6.79 4.46 -8.88
CA HIS A 38 -6.59 3.06 -8.52
C HIS A 38 -6.18 2.20 -9.70
N GLN A 39 -6.67 2.48 -10.90
CA GLN A 39 -6.26 1.74 -12.08
C GLN A 39 -4.78 1.98 -12.39
N ARG A 40 -4.34 3.23 -12.33
CA ARG A 40 -2.94 3.60 -12.56
C ARG A 40 -2.02 2.97 -11.51
N LEU A 41 -2.46 2.93 -10.26
CA LEU A 41 -1.69 2.34 -9.16
C LEU A 41 -1.77 0.82 -9.13
N LYS A 42 -2.58 0.23 -10.00
CA LYS A 42 -2.78 -1.22 -10.09
C LYS A 42 -3.29 -1.82 -8.78
N VAL A 43 -4.27 -1.17 -8.18
CA VAL A 43 -4.94 -1.70 -6.98
C VAL A 43 -5.58 -3.04 -7.37
N HIS A 44 -5.28 -4.10 -6.63
CA HIS A 44 -5.77 -5.44 -6.94
C HIS A 44 -5.85 -6.32 -5.70
N LYS A 45 -6.68 -7.35 -5.77
CA LYS A 45 -6.79 -8.36 -4.72
C LYS A 45 -5.56 -9.26 -4.71
N LEU A 46 -5.14 -9.65 -3.52
CA LEU A 46 -4.13 -10.67 -3.35
C LEU A 46 -4.81 -12.02 -3.13
N HIS A 47 -4.08 -13.10 -3.40
CA HIS A 47 -4.63 -14.46 -3.34
C HIS A 47 -3.76 -15.35 -2.45
N GLY A 48 -4.23 -16.59 -2.23
CA GLY A 48 -3.51 -17.57 -1.43
C GLY A 48 -3.49 -17.16 0.04
N LYS A 49 -2.31 -17.17 0.65
CA LYS A 49 -2.18 -16.86 2.06
C LYS A 49 -2.51 -15.41 2.41
N TYR A 50 -2.59 -14.55 1.40
CA TYR A 50 -2.93 -13.13 1.59
C TYR A 50 -4.35 -12.80 1.15
N GLU A 51 -5.21 -13.81 1.04
CA GLU A 51 -6.61 -13.56 0.70
C GLU A 51 -7.24 -12.62 1.72
N GLY A 52 -8.04 -11.67 1.23
CA GLY A 52 -8.60 -10.61 2.07
C GLY A 52 -7.78 -9.34 2.06
N PHE A 53 -6.54 -9.41 1.59
CA PHE A 53 -5.69 -8.25 1.43
C PHE A 53 -5.64 -7.80 -0.03
N PHE A 54 -5.16 -6.59 -0.22
CA PHE A 54 -5.02 -5.95 -1.51
C PHE A 54 -3.63 -5.36 -1.62
N GLY A 55 -3.21 -5.05 -2.83
CA GLY A 55 -1.93 -4.40 -3.05
C GLY A 55 -2.04 -3.28 -4.05
N PHE A 56 -1.11 -2.35 -4.00
CA PHE A 56 -0.93 -1.39 -5.08
C PHE A 56 0.55 -1.04 -5.23
N SER A 57 0.89 -0.54 -6.42
CA SER A 57 2.29 -0.32 -6.82
C SER A 57 2.72 1.10 -6.58
N LEU A 58 3.97 1.27 -6.08
CA LEU A 58 4.63 2.56 -6.13
C LEU A 58 5.31 2.72 -7.49
N ASP A 59 6.09 1.69 -7.86
CA ASP A 59 6.81 1.62 -9.12
C ASP A 59 6.94 0.14 -9.51
N ARG A 60 7.90 -0.20 -10.35
CA ARG A 60 8.07 -1.59 -10.79
C ARG A 60 8.48 -2.53 -9.67
N LYS A 61 9.18 -2.02 -8.66
CA LYS A 61 9.82 -2.84 -7.64
C LYS A 61 9.04 -2.86 -6.34
N TYR A 62 8.49 -1.73 -5.92
CA TYR A 62 7.91 -1.59 -4.60
C TYR A 62 6.40 -1.64 -4.61
N ARG A 63 5.85 -2.23 -3.55
CA ARG A 63 4.41 -2.48 -3.39
C ARG A 63 3.98 -2.13 -1.98
N ILE A 64 2.70 -1.76 -1.83
CA ILE A 64 2.06 -1.58 -0.53
C ILE A 64 0.95 -2.62 -0.42
N MET A 65 0.90 -3.32 0.72
CA MET A 65 -0.17 -4.27 1.02
C MET A 65 -1.12 -3.65 2.02
N PHE A 66 -2.43 -3.78 1.78
CA PHE A 66 -3.44 -3.15 2.63
C PHE A 66 -4.70 -3.99 2.69
N GLU A 67 -5.59 -3.62 3.61
CA GLU A 67 -6.94 -4.19 3.65
C GLU A 67 -7.97 -3.07 3.67
N TRP A 68 -9.14 -3.34 3.13
CA TRP A 68 -10.28 -2.43 3.24
C TRP A 68 -10.95 -2.67 4.59
N ILE A 69 -11.04 -1.63 5.42
CA ILE A 69 -11.77 -1.69 6.69
C ILE A 69 -13.24 -1.38 6.43
N SER A 70 -13.51 -0.47 5.52
CA SER A 70 -14.84 -0.12 5.07
C SER A 70 -14.75 0.40 3.64
N LYS A 71 -15.87 0.83 3.08
CA LYS A 71 -15.91 1.36 1.70
C LYS A 71 -14.92 2.49 1.48
N ASN A 72 -14.72 3.35 2.48
CA ASN A 72 -13.88 4.54 2.34
C ASN A 72 -12.73 4.58 3.33
N GLU A 73 -12.35 3.43 3.87
CA GLU A 73 -11.26 3.35 4.84
C GLU A 73 -10.37 2.15 4.55
N ALA A 74 -9.07 2.38 4.45
CA ALA A 74 -8.07 1.35 4.20
C ALA A 74 -7.03 1.37 5.32
N ARG A 75 -6.50 0.19 5.64
CA ARG A 75 -5.40 0.05 6.60
C ARG A 75 -4.20 -0.52 5.88
N LEU A 76 -3.08 0.22 5.86
CA LEU A 76 -1.86 -0.21 5.21
C LEU A 76 -1.07 -1.11 6.16
N HIS A 77 -0.70 -2.29 5.68
CA HIS A 77 -0.07 -3.32 6.49
C HIS A 77 1.43 -3.38 6.35
N THR A 78 1.95 -3.22 5.14
CA THR A 78 3.39 -3.20 4.95
C THR A 78 3.75 -2.59 3.60
N VAL A 79 5.01 -2.24 3.44
CA VAL A 79 5.57 -1.72 2.20
C VAL A 79 6.92 -2.38 1.98
N GLY A 80 7.22 -2.74 0.74
CA GLY A 80 8.48 -3.38 0.41
C GLY A 80 8.49 -3.79 -1.05
N ASP A 81 9.49 -4.58 -1.43
CA ASP A 81 9.55 -5.13 -2.78
C ASP A 81 8.65 -6.37 -2.88
N HIS A 82 8.78 -7.13 -3.97
CA HIS A 82 7.95 -8.32 -4.17
C HIS A 82 8.04 -9.34 -3.04
N SER A 83 9.11 -9.31 -2.25
CA SER A 83 9.27 -10.28 -1.17
C SER A 83 8.20 -10.16 -0.07
N ILE A 84 7.50 -9.03 -0.01
CA ILE A 84 6.41 -8.87 0.99
C ILE A 84 5.25 -9.84 0.72
N TYR A 85 5.18 -10.41 -0.49
CA TYR A 85 4.15 -11.37 -0.87
C TYR A 85 4.58 -12.83 -0.69
N ASP A 86 5.80 -13.06 -0.25
CA ASP A 86 6.36 -14.43 -0.09
C ASP A 86 6.07 -15.07 1.28
#